data_160a3959a01533b5327453e72a885271
#
_entry.id   160a3959a01533b5327453e72a885271
#
_cell.length_a   1.000
_cell.length_b   1.000
_cell.length_c   1.000
_cell.angle_alpha   90.00
_cell.angle_beta   90.00
_cell.angle_gamma   90.00
#
_symmetry.space_group_name_H-M   'P 1'
#
loop_
_entity.id
_entity.type
_entity.pdbx_description
1 polymer ?
#
loop_
_entity_poly.entity_id
_entity_poly.type
_entity_poly.pdbx_seq_one_letter_code
_entity_poly.pdbx_strand_id
1 'polypeptide(L)'
;MDGTFLDHLGAYDKARLDNLLDACEAKDYVFTVASGRALLALEELFDGFVDRIAIIAENGALVQYKGEVLFESKLEPKDYLQIADTTLSLPTCEGILLSGRRGAYAPNDADPAYLKAMERYYENVMATDLEAVTDDIFKVTAKFQGDTIMERGDYLNTIFEDMTAVTTGFDSMDIILKGV
;
A
#
# COMPACT_ATOMS: atom_id res chain seq x y z
N MET A 1 5.43 11.94 0.70
CA MET A 1 6.30 11.63 1.87
C MET A 1 7.77 11.61 1.45
N ASP A 2 8.11 10.79 0.47
CA ASP A 2 9.46 10.67 -0.09
C ASP A 2 9.90 11.98 -0.74
N GLY A 3 11.17 12.40 -0.52
CA GLY A 3 11.74 13.64 -1.04
C GLY A 3 11.24 14.94 -0.40
N THR A 4 10.39 14.86 0.63
CA THR A 4 9.88 16.03 1.38
C THR A 4 10.02 15.85 2.89
N PHE A 5 9.29 14.93 3.48
CA PHE A 5 9.36 14.59 4.90
C PHE A 5 10.50 13.61 5.18
N LEU A 6 10.67 12.61 4.33
CA LEU A 6 11.76 11.65 4.38
C LEU A 6 12.96 12.16 3.56
N ASP A 7 14.16 11.91 4.05
CA ASP A 7 15.40 12.14 3.34
C ASP A 7 15.64 11.04 2.26
N HIS A 8 16.78 11.10 1.59
CA HIS A 8 17.16 10.15 0.53
C HIS A 8 17.44 8.72 1.05
N LEU A 9 17.54 8.53 2.36
CA LEU A 9 17.69 7.23 3.02
C LEU A 9 16.36 6.69 3.54
N GLY A 10 15.26 7.45 3.37
CA GLY A 10 13.94 7.10 3.89
C GLY A 10 13.78 7.38 5.39
N ALA A 11 14.66 8.17 5.97
CA ALA A 11 14.66 8.54 7.39
C ALA A 11 14.16 9.97 7.62
N TYR A 12 13.83 10.28 8.86
CA TYR A 12 13.47 11.63 9.32
C TYR A 12 14.03 11.90 10.71
N ASP A 13 14.08 13.19 11.10
CA ASP A 13 14.51 13.62 12.43
C ASP A 13 13.39 13.39 13.45
N LYS A 14 13.52 12.33 14.26
CA LYS A 14 12.55 11.99 15.31
C LYS A 14 12.39 13.09 16.37
N ALA A 15 13.46 13.76 16.76
CA ALA A 15 13.38 14.84 17.76
C ALA A 15 12.64 16.07 17.20
N ARG A 16 12.84 16.37 15.92
CA ARG A 16 12.10 17.44 15.24
C ARG A 16 10.61 17.12 15.09
N LEU A 17 10.27 15.86 14.79
CA LEU A 17 8.89 15.42 14.75
C LEU A 17 8.24 15.54 16.12
N ASP A 18 8.89 15.07 17.17
CA ASP A 18 8.39 15.14 18.56
C ASP A 18 8.04 16.59 18.96
N ASN A 19 8.96 17.52 18.74
CA ASN A 19 8.70 18.96 18.99
C ASN A 19 7.54 19.50 18.13
N LEU A 20 7.39 19.03 16.89
CA LEU A 20 6.30 19.43 16.02
C LEU A 20 4.95 18.91 16.55
N LEU A 21 4.92 17.67 17.02
CA LEU A 21 3.71 17.06 17.61
C LEU A 21 3.29 17.80 18.88
N ASP A 22 4.22 18.17 19.75
CA ASP A 22 3.93 19.02 20.93
C ASP A 22 3.30 20.36 20.54
N ALA A 23 3.83 20.98 19.49
CA ALA A 23 3.28 22.24 18.98
C ALA A 23 1.89 22.07 18.33
N CYS A 24 1.64 20.95 17.68
CA CYS A 24 0.32 20.59 17.13
C CYS A 24 -0.70 20.39 18.26
N GLU A 25 -0.35 19.57 19.25
CA GLU A 25 -1.21 19.26 20.39
C GLU A 25 -1.58 20.52 21.19
N ALA A 26 -0.61 21.43 21.41
CA ALA A 26 -0.86 22.71 22.10
C ALA A 26 -1.86 23.63 21.36
N LYS A 27 -2.16 23.34 20.10
CA LYS A 27 -3.07 24.13 19.25
C LYS A 27 -4.30 23.36 18.78
N ASP A 28 -4.51 22.15 19.31
CA ASP A 28 -5.57 21.22 18.87
C ASP A 28 -5.46 20.86 17.37
N TYR A 29 -4.25 20.79 16.84
CA TYR A 29 -4.00 20.34 15.47
C TYR A 29 -3.64 18.86 15.45
N VAL A 30 -4.07 18.17 14.39
CA VAL A 30 -3.73 16.76 14.14
C VAL A 30 -2.67 16.69 13.05
N PHE A 31 -1.49 16.15 13.39
CA PHE A 31 -0.49 15.81 12.38
C PHE A 31 -0.94 14.53 11.66
N THR A 32 -1.08 14.61 10.35
CA THR A 32 -1.59 13.51 9.53
C THR A 32 -0.54 13.07 8.50
N VAL A 33 -0.25 11.78 8.48
CA VAL A 33 0.56 11.12 7.45
C VAL A 33 -0.39 10.53 6.41
N ALA A 34 -0.20 10.86 5.12
CA ALA A 34 -0.96 10.28 4.02
C ALA A 34 0.00 9.64 3.01
N SER A 35 -0.23 8.38 2.67
CA SER A 35 0.65 7.59 1.79
C SER A 35 -0.08 6.42 1.15
N GLY A 36 0.42 5.96 -0.01
CA GLY A 36 0.04 4.68 -0.59
C GLY A 36 0.67 3.46 0.08
N ARG A 37 1.59 3.65 1.02
CA ARG A 37 2.24 2.54 1.74
C ARG A 37 1.25 1.76 2.59
N ALA A 38 1.57 0.47 2.82
CA ALA A 38 0.85 -0.37 3.76
C ALA A 38 0.88 0.21 5.19
N LEU A 39 -0.20 -0.02 5.96
CA LEU A 39 -0.28 0.48 7.33
C LEU A 39 0.89 -0.02 8.18
N LEU A 40 1.22 -1.32 8.11
CA LEU A 40 2.34 -1.90 8.88
C LEU A 40 3.66 -1.16 8.62
N ALA A 41 3.96 -0.85 7.36
CA ALA A 41 5.17 -0.11 7.00
C ALA A 41 5.16 1.34 7.52
N LEU A 42 3.98 1.96 7.64
CA LEU A 42 3.86 3.30 8.24
C LEU A 42 3.96 3.26 9.76
N GLU A 43 3.36 2.26 10.41
CA GLU A 43 3.48 2.07 11.86
C GLU A 43 4.93 1.81 12.28
N GLU A 44 5.68 1.00 11.53
CA GLU A 44 7.09 0.79 11.76
C GLU A 44 7.90 2.08 11.56
N LEU A 45 7.65 2.80 10.46
CA LEU A 45 8.33 4.06 10.15
C LEU A 45 8.12 5.10 11.26
N PHE A 46 6.88 5.19 11.79
CA PHE A 46 6.49 6.13 12.85
C PHE A 46 6.46 5.48 14.25
N ASP A 47 7.22 4.41 14.43
CA ASP A 47 7.34 3.76 15.75
C ASP A 47 7.70 4.76 16.86
N GLY A 48 6.89 4.74 17.94
CA GLY A 48 6.93 5.67 19.05
C GLY A 48 6.07 6.94 18.87
N PHE A 49 5.38 7.12 17.71
CA PHE A 49 4.51 8.27 17.43
C PHE A 49 3.10 7.90 16.99
N VAL A 50 2.81 6.62 16.77
CA VAL A 50 1.52 6.12 16.22
C VAL A 50 0.33 6.58 17.06
N ASP A 51 0.49 6.67 18.38
CA ASP A 51 -0.53 7.11 19.34
C ASP A 51 -0.74 8.65 19.38
N ARG A 52 0.04 9.41 18.60
CA ARG A 52 0.00 10.89 18.54
C ARG A 52 -0.43 11.44 17.19
N ILE A 53 -0.49 10.59 16.15
CA ILE A 53 -0.72 11.01 14.76
C ILE A 53 -1.95 10.36 14.15
N ALA A 54 -2.45 10.93 13.07
CA ALA A 54 -3.36 10.24 12.15
C ALA A 54 -2.57 9.65 10.98
N ILE A 55 -2.97 8.47 10.52
CA ILE A 55 -2.37 7.79 9.37
C ILE A 55 -3.46 7.48 8.36
N ILE A 56 -3.28 7.95 7.12
CA ILE A 56 -4.04 7.57 5.94
C ILE A 56 -3.13 6.66 5.12
N ALA A 57 -3.38 5.37 5.17
CA ALA A 57 -2.61 4.31 4.53
C ALA A 57 -3.34 3.73 3.31
N GLU A 58 -2.68 2.83 2.58
CA GLU A 58 -3.27 2.04 1.50
C GLU A 58 -4.00 2.91 0.46
N ASN A 59 -3.40 4.05 0.07
CA ASN A 59 -3.99 5.04 -0.85
C ASN A 59 -5.34 5.63 -0.37
N GLY A 60 -5.63 5.59 0.92
CA GLY A 60 -6.88 6.08 1.51
C GLY A 60 -7.81 4.97 2.00
N ALA A 61 -7.55 3.71 1.62
CA ALA A 61 -8.40 2.58 1.99
C ALA A 61 -8.38 2.25 3.50
N LEU A 62 -7.42 2.80 4.25
CA LEU A 62 -7.35 2.64 5.69
C LEU A 62 -6.94 3.95 6.37
N VAL A 63 -7.75 4.39 7.33
CA VAL A 63 -7.49 5.59 8.14
C VAL A 63 -7.51 5.21 9.61
N GLN A 64 -6.44 5.56 10.32
CA GLN A 64 -6.41 5.44 11.78
C GLN A 64 -5.99 6.75 12.45
N TYR A 65 -6.38 6.92 13.70
CA TYR A 65 -5.97 8.01 14.55
C TYR A 65 -5.64 7.49 15.94
N LYS A 66 -4.45 7.79 16.41
CA LYS A 66 -3.94 7.30 17.71
C LYS A 66 -4.06 5.78 17.87
N GLY A 67 -3.75 5.04 16.81
CA GLY A 67 -3.83 3.58 16.80
C GLY A 67 -5.25 3.00 16.64
N GLU A 68 -6.31 3.83 16.64
CA GLU A 68 -7.68 3.37 16.43
C GLU A 68 -8.11 3.53 14.97
N VAL A 69 -8.66 2.48 14.37
CA VAL A 69 -9.17 2.51 12.99
C VAL A 69 -10.45 3.33 12.93
N LEU A 70 -10.45 4.40 12.14
CA LEU A 70 -11.61 5.27 11.92
C LEU A 70 -12.36 4.92 10.64
N PHE A 71 -11.66 4.43 9.63
CA PHE A 71 -12.20 4.06 8.33
C PHE A 71 -11.40 2.93 7.71
N GLU A 72 -12.10 2.01 7.07
CA GLU A 72 -11.50 0.99 6.22
C GLU A 72 -12.40 0.65 5.04
N SER A 73 -11.79 0.40 3.89
CA SER A 73 -12.46 -0.05 2.68
C SER A 73 -11.65 -1.22 2.11
N LYS A 74 -12.25 -2.41 2.14
CA LYS A 74 -11.59 -3.68 1.82
C LYS A 74 -12.07 -4.24 0.50
N LEU A 75 -11.17 -4.89 -0.22
CA LEU A 75 -11.50 -5.69 -1.38
C LEU A 75 -12.13 -7.02 -0.92
N GLU A 76 -13.25 -7.38 -1.51
CA GLU A 76 -13.84 -8.70 -1.31
C GLU A 76 -12.97 -9.80 -1.97
N PRO A 77 -12.96 -11.05 -1.44
CA PRO A 77 -12.15 -12.14 -2.02
C PRO A 77 -12.34 -12.33 -3.52
N LYS A 78 -13.57 -12.29 -4.00
CA LYS A 78 -13.87 -12.40 -5.44
C LYS A 78 -13.21 -11.29 -6.27
N ASP A 79 -13.12 -10.08 -5.71
CA ASP A 79 -12.62 -8.90 -6.43
C ASP A 79 -11.09 -8.94 -6.50
N TYR A 80 -10.39 -9.16 -5.37
CA TYR A 80 -8.93 -9.23 -5.42
C TYR A 80 -8.41 -10.45 -6.20
N LEU A 81 -9.12 -11.59 -6.19
CA LEU A 81 -8.77 -12.75 -7.00
C LEU A 81 -8.96 -12.46 -8.50
N GLN A 82 -10.07 -11.82 -8.88
CA GLN A 82 -10.29 -11.42 -10.26
C GLN A 82 -9.24 -10.40 -10.74
N ILE A 83 -8.89 -9.42 -9.89
CA ILE A 83 -7.83 -8.46 -10.18
C ILE A 83 -6.49 -9.19 -10.36
N ALA A 84 -6.16 -10.12 -9.46
CA ALA A 84 -4.92 -10.90 -9.49
C ALA A 84 -4.80 -11.70 -10.81
N ASP A 85 -5.82 -12.50 -11.15
CA ASP A 85 -5.85 -13.32 -12.37
C ASP A 85 -5.74 -12.47 -13.63
N THR A 86 -6.54 -11.39 -13.70
CA THR A 86 -6.53 -10.50 -14.86
C THR A 86 -5.16 -9.84 -15.02
N THR A 87 -4.59 -9.33 -13.94
CA THR A 87 -3.32 -8.61 -13.96
C THR A 87 -2.14 -9.52 -14.30
N LEU A 88 -2.08 -10.72 -13.72
CA LEU A 88 -1.06 -11.73 -14.02
C LEU A 88 -1.11 -12.20 -15.48
N SER A 89 -2.29 -12.18 -16.11
CA SER A 89 -2.44 -12.54 -17.53
C SER A 89 -1.91 -11.49 -18.49
N LEU A 90 -1.65 -10.26 -18.02
CA LEU A 90 -1.17 -9.18 -18.87
C LEU A 90 0.29 -9.41 -19.28
N PRO A 91 0.65 -9.10 -20.54
CA PRO A 91 2.03 -9.15 -20.98
C PRO A 91 2.91 -8.24 -20.10
N THR A 92 4.14 -8.69 -19.84
CA THR A 92 5.14 -7.96 -19.06
C THR A 92 4.86 -7.83 -17.56
N CYS A 93 3.80 -8.44 -17.03
CA CYS A 93 3.59 -8.53 -15.59
C CYS A 93 4.70 -9.39 -14.96
N GLU A 94 5.46 -8.84 -14.03
CA GLU A 94 6.49 -9.54 -13.28
C GLU A 94 5.95 -10.22 -12.02
N GLY A 95 4.84 -9.73 -11.50
CA GLY A 95 4.20 -10.27 -10.31
C GLY A 95 3.17 -9.32 -9.73
N ILE A 96 2.36 -9.89 -8.84
CA ILE A 96 1.36 -9.16 -8.06
C ILE A 96 1.53 -9.44 -6.56
N LEU A 97 0.96 -8.58 -5.75
CA LEU A 97 0.96 -8.70 -4.32
C LEU A 97 -0.35 -8.12 -3.75
N LEU A 98 -1.04 -8.91 -2.93
CA LEU A 98 -2.18 -8.43 -2.15
C LEU A 98 -1.66 -7.72 -0.90
N SER A 99 -1.98 -6.45 -0.72
CA SER A 99 -1.64 -5.70 0.50
C SER A 99 -2.73 -5.90 1.53
N GLY A 100 -2.38 -6.58 2.61
CA GLY A 100 -3.30 -6.92 3.69
C GLY A 100 -2.95 -6.23 5.02
N ARG A 101 -3.86 -6.38 5.98
CA ARG A 101 -3.71 -5.81 7.33
C ARG A 101 -2.52 -6.42 8.09
N ARG A 102 -2.25 -7.70 7.90
CA ARG A 102 -1.26 -8.47 8.66
C ARG A 102 0.01 -8.76 7.87
N GLY A 103 0.01 -8.51 6.56
CA GLY A 103 1.13 -8.78 5.68
C GLY A 103 0.77 -8.61 4.21
N ALA A 104 1.64 -9.08 3.35
CA ALA A 104 1.52 -8.98 1.92
C ALA A 104 1.64 -10.36 1.27
N TYR A 105 0.75 -10.70 0.35
CA TYR A 105 0.56 -12.05 -0.15
C TYR A 105 0.76 -12.09 -1.65
N ALA A 106 1.70 -12.92 -2.11
CA ALA A 106 1.93 -13.20 -3.52
C ALA A 106 1.53 -14.66 -3.86
N PRO A 107 1.27 -14.98 -5.14
CA PRO A 107 1.04 -16.36 -5.56
C PRO A 107 2.18 -17.31 -5.17
N ASN A 108 1.86 -18.59 -4.93
CA ASN A 108 2.85 -19.61 -4.56
C ASN A 108 4.00 -19.76 -5.56
N ASP A 109 3.76 -19.48 -6.81
CA ASP A 109 4.73 -19.56 -7.92
C ASP A 109 5.40 -18.22 -8.25
N ALA A 110 5.22 -17.21 -7.40
CA ALA A 110 5.87 -15.91 -7.57
C ALA A 110 7.40 -16.05 -7.59
N ASP A 111 8.05 -15.29 -8.47
CA ASP A 111 9.52 -15.28 -8.57
C ASP A 111 10.14 -14.87 -7.22
N PRO A 112 11.07 -15.67 -6.67
CA PRO A 112 11.76 -15.32 -5.43
C PRO A 112 12.48 -13.96 -5.48
N ALA A 113 12.96 -13.52 -6.64
CA ALA A 113 13.57 -12.21 -6.81
C ALA A 113 12.53 -11.09 -6.68
N TYR A 114 11.31 -11.31 -7.18
CA TYR A 114 10.19 -10.40 -6.99
C TYR A 114 9.82 -10.29 -5.50
N LEU A 115 9.64 -11.42 -4.81
CA LEU A 115 9.33 -11.43 -3.37
C LEU A 115 10.37 -10.65 -2.58
N LYS A 116 11.67 -10.93 -2.84
CA LYS A 116 12.77 -10.23 -2.19
C LYS A 116 12.77 -8.72 -2.45
N ALA A 117 12.37 -8.30 -3.64
CA ALA A 117 12.23 -6.87 -3.95
C ALA A 117 11.06 -6.22 -3.20
N MET A 118 9.96 -6.97 -3.00
CA MET A 118 8.77 -6.48 -2.30
C MET A 118 8.98 -6.31 -0.79
N GLU A 119 9.85 -7.12 -0.14
CA GLU A 119 10.23 -6.96 1.27
C GLU A 119 10.80 -5.56 1.61
N ARG A 120 11.17 -4.79 0.58
CA ARG A 120 11.64 -3.42 0.76
C ARG A 120 10.50 -2.43 1.05
N TYR A 121 9.28 -2.79 0.65
CA TYR A 121 8.12 -1.90 0.68
C TYR A 121 6.98 -2.43 1.54
N TYR A 122 7.00 -3.72 1.85
CA TYR A 122 5.96 -4.43 2.57
C TYR A 122 6.55 -5.29 3.68
N GLU A 123 5.87 -5.28 4.80
CA GLU A 123 6.14 -6.20 5.91
C GLU A 123 5.47 -7.56 5.68
N ASN A 124 6.06 -8.61 6.25
CA ASN A 124 5.50 -9.97 6.24
C ASN A 124 5.11 -10.45 4.83
N VAL A 125 6.02 -10.32 3.85
CA VAL A 125 5.79 -10.80 2.48
C VAL A 125 5.78 -12.32 2.45
N MET A 126 4.71 -12.94 1.94
CA MET A 126 4.53 -14.38 1.90
C MET A 126 4.03 -14.85 0.53
N ALA A 127 4.63 -15.93 0.00
CA ALA A 127 4.05 -16.68 -1.10
C ALA A 127 3.00 -17.66 -0.55
N THR A 128 1.79 -17.65 -1.10
CA THR A 128 0.68 -18.48 -0.63
C THR A 128 -0.35 -18.71 -1.75
N ASP A 129 -1.26 -19.65 -1.50
CA ASP A 129 -2.49 -19.75 -2.29
C ASP A 129 -3.38 -18.53 -1.97
N LEU A 130 -3.62 -17.69 -2.97
CA LEU A 130 -4.39 -16.46 -2.79
C LEU A 130 -5.86 -16.73 -2.41
N GLU A 131 -6.42 -17.89 -2.79
CA GLU A 131 -7.77 -18.31 -2.37
C GLU A 131 -7.84 -18.65 -0.88
N ALA A 132 -6.70 -19.02 -0.28
CA ALA A 132 -6.60 -19.36 1.14
C ALA A 132 -6.31 -18.16 2.04
N VAL A 133 -6.14 -16.95 1.47
CA VAL A 133 -5.89 -15.73 2.25
C VAL A 133 -7.13 -15.38 3.07
N THR A 134 -6.94 -15.23 4.38
CA THR A 134 -7.99 -14.88 5.34
C THR A 134 -7.80 -13.50 5.96
N ASP A 135 -6.93 -12.68 5.37
CA ASP A 135 -6.66 -11.32 5.81
C ASP A 135 -7.61 -10.31 5.15
N ASP A 136 -7.72 -9.13 5.75
CA ASP A 136 -8.39 -7.97 5.14
C ASP A 136 -7.47 -7.37 4.08
N ILE A 137 -7.86 -7.43 2.80
CA ILE A 137 -7.07 -6.92 1.68
C ILE A 137 -7.56 -5.53 1.26
N PHE A 138 -6.63 -4.58 1.12
CA PHE A 138 -6.94 -3.18 0.81
C PHE A 138 -6.62 -2.82 -0.65
N LYS A 139 -5.62 -3.44 -1.25
CA LYS A 139 -5.24 -3.22 -2.65
C LYS A 139 -4.50 -4.41 -3.23
N VAL A 140 -4.42 -4.44 -4.56
CA VAL A 140 -3.51 -5.32 -5.31
C VAL A 140 -2.43 -4.45 -5.92
N THR A 141 -1.16 -4.74 -5.59
CA THR A 141 -0.01 -4.09 -6.22
C THR A 141 0.52 -4.98 -7.33
N ALA A 142 0.80 -4.40 -8.49
CA ALA A 142 1.37 -5.10 -9.63
C ALA A 142 2.65 -4.44 -10.12
N LYS A 143 3.61 -5.24 -10.58
CA LYS A 143 4.85 -4.78 -11.20
C LYS A 143 4.94 -5.24 -12.65
N PHE A 144 5.40 -4.35 -13.53
CA PHE A 144 5.51 -4.60 -14.97
C PHE A 144 6.91 -4.25 -15.47
N GLN A 145 7.35 -4.93 -16.55
CA GLN A 145 8.57 -4.56 -17.26
C GLN A 145 8.32 -3.44 -18.28
N GLY A 146 9.29 -2.55 -18.41
CA GLY A 146 9.33 -1.53 -19.47
C GLY A 146 8.34 -0.38 -19.26
N ASP A 147 8.13 0.40 -20.32
CA ASP A 147 7.38 1.66 -20.28
C ASP A 147 5.87 1.48 -20.51
N THR A 148 5.33 0.27 -20.28
CA THR A 148 3.94 -0.07 -20.61
C THR A 148 2.95 0.16 -19.46
N ILE A 149 3.40 0.66 -18.30
CA ILE A 149 2.59 0.77 -17.10
C ILE A 149 1.32 1.62 -17.29
N MET A 150 1.41 2.72 -18.04
CA MET A 150 0.26 3.59 -18.31
C MET A 150 -0.80 2.87 -19.14
N GLU A 151 -0.39 2.18 -20.22
CA GLU A 151 -1.31 1.40 -21.07
C GLU A 151 -2.00 0.29 -20.28
N ARG A 152 -1.27 -0.37 -19.36
CA ARG A 152 -1.82 -1.42 -18.50
C ARG A 152 -2.82 -0.85 -17.50
N GLY A 153 -2.50 0.30 -16.91
CA GLY A 153 -3.41 1.01 -16.01
C GLY A 153 -4.70 1.44 -16.72
N ASP A 154 -4.58 2.04 -17.90
CA ASP A 154 -5.73 2.44 -18.71
C ASP A 154 -6.60 1.22 -19.07
N TYR A 155 -5.99 0.11 -19.48
CA TYR A 155 -6.70 -1.14 -19.77
C TYR A 155 -7.45 -1.66 -18.54
N LEU A 156 -6.80 -1.78 -17.37
CA LEU A 156 -7.45 -2.23 -16.13
C LEU A 156 -8.60 -1.31 -15.72
N ASN A 157 -8.44 0.00 -15.90
CA ASN A 157 -9.50 0.98 -15.64
C ASN A 157 -10.71 0.86 -16.59
N THR A 158 -10.56 0.22 -17.76
CA THR A 158 -11.70 -0.08 -18.63
C THR A 158 -12.43 -1.36 -18.26
N ILE A 159 -11.76 -2.31 -17.59
CA ILE A 159 -12.33 -3.60 -17.23
C ILE A 159 -13.05 -3.54 -15.89
N PHE A 160 -12.45 -2.85 -14.90
CA PHE A 160 -12.96 -2.78 -13.55
C PHE A 160 -13.72 -1.48 -13.32
N GLU A 161 -15.07 -1.56 -13.25
CA GLU A 161 -15.91 -0.38 -13.05
C GLU A 161 -15.74 0.24 -11.65
N ASP A 162 -15.59 -0.61 -10.62
CA ASP A 162 -15.51 -0.19 -9.21
C ASP A 162 -14.08 -0.05 -8.68
N MET A 163 -13.08 -0.25 -9.54
CA MET A 163 -11.67 -0.17 -9.17
C MET A 163 -10.96 0.94 -9.94
N THR A 164 -9.82 1.36 -9.40
CA THR A 164 -8.91 2.29 -10.06
C THR A 164 -7.50 1.76 -10.00
N ALA A 165 -6.83 1.67 -11.14
CA ALA A 165 -5.40 1.43 -11.24
C ALA A 165 -4.65 2.76 -11.16
N VAL A 166 -3.78 2.92 -10.19
CA VAL A 166 -2.98 4.12 -9.92
C VAL A 166 -1.51 3.77 -10.00
N THR A 167 -0.74 4.48 -10.83
CA THR A 167 0.71 4.26 -10.91
C THR A 167 1.41 4.72 -9.64
N THR A 168 2.30 3.89 -9.09
CA THR A 168 3.03 4.14 -7.84
C THR A 168 4.54 4.31 -8.05
N GLY A 169 4.97 4.33 -9.30
CA GLY A 169 6.36 4.46 -9.70
C GLY A 169 6.49 4.33 -11.21
N PHE A 170 7.69 3.97 -11.68
CA PHE A 170 7.95 3.81 -13.12
C PHE A 170 7.46 2.45 -13.67
N ASP A 171 7.36 1.43 -12.83
CA ASP A 171 7.12 0.04 -13.19
C ASP A 171 6.05 -0.65 -12.32
N SER A 172 5.43 0.07 -11.40
CA SER A 172 4.44 -0.48 -10.45
C SER A 172 3.16 0.35 -10.40
N MET A 173 2.05 -0.31 -10.09
CA MET A 173 0.74 0.28 -9.88
C MET A 173 0.01 -0.41 -8.74
N ASP A 174 -0.87 0.34 -8.09
CA ASP A 174 -1.84 -0.16 -7.14
C ASP A 174 -3.24 -0.18 -7.77
N ILE A 175 -3.97 -1.27 -7.60
CA ILE A 175 -5.39 -1.39 -7.97
C ILE A 175 -6.19 -1.33 -6.67
N ILE A 176 -7.03 -0.32 -6.52
CA ILE A 176 -7.77 0.04 -5.32
C ILE A 176 -9.26 0.20 -5.63
N LEU A 177 -10.11 0.17 -4.61
CA LEU A 177 -11.51 0.58 -4.76
C LEU A 177 -11.63 2.07 -5.16
N LYS A 178 -12.60 2.40 -6.01
CA LYS A 178 -12.91 3.79 -6.33
C LYS A 178 -13.50 4.51 -5.14
N GLY A 179 -13.07 5.74 -4.92
CA GLY A 179 -13.64 6.63 -3.90
C GLY A 179 -13.00 6.51 -2.51
N VAL A 180 -11.87 5.79 -2.44
CA VAL A 180 -11.01 5.78 -1.26
C VAL A 180 -9.92 6.84 -1.36
#